data_d6a67b54916e136f66f6d286e8820c6d
#
_entry.id   d6a67b54916e136f66f6d286e8820c6d
#
_cell.length_a   1.000
_cell.length_b   1.000
_cell.length_c   1.000
_cell.angle_alpha   90.00
_cell.angle_beta   90.00
_cell.angle_gamma   90.00
#
_symmetry.space_group_name_H-M   'P 1'
#
loop_
_entity.id
_entity.type
_entity.pdbx_description
1 polymer ?
#
loop_
_entity_poly.entity_id
_entity_poly.type
_entity_poly.pdbx_seq_one_letter_code
_entity_poly.pdbx_strand_id
1 'polypeptide(L)'
;PPASQDLFGLKVRGDSMINAGILENDIVIVRSQSTADPGDIVVALVEDEATVKRLRIRWKRLELHAENPDYAPIIPAPGQCTILGKVVEVRRFMEGKGY
;
A
#
# COMPACT_ATOMS: atom_id res chain seq x y z
N PRO A 1 -5.19 -19.19 18.30
CA PRO A 1 -4.63 -18.05 17.60
C PRO A 1 -5.30 -17.92 16.29
N PRO A 2 -5.31 -16.76 15.82
CA PRO A 2 -5.73 -16.64 14.47
C PRO A 2 -4.85 -17.58 13.69
N ALA A 3 -5.46 -18.30 12.83
CA ALA A 3 -4.73 -19.07 11.89
C ALA A 3 -3.62 -18.20 11.36
N SER A 4 -2.60 -18.81 10.90
CA SER A 4 -1.52 -18.11 10.30
C SER A 4 -2.08 -17.05 9.38
N GLN A 5 -1.58 -15.86 9.52
CA GLN A 5 -1.93 -14.79 8.63
C GLN A 5 -1.12 -14.95 7.35
N ASP A 6 -1.79 -14.88 6.24
CA ASP A 6 -1.08 -14.90 4.98
C ASP A 6 -0.36 -13.58 4.79
N LEU A 7 0.93 -13.67 4.65
CA LEU A 7 1.77 -12.51 4.38
C LEU A 7 2.37 -12.66 2.99
N PHE A 8 2.52 -11.54 2.31
CA PHE A 8 3.28 -11.53 1.07
C PHE A 8 4.13 -10.26 1.02
N GLY A 9 5.15 -10.28 0.18
CA GLY A 9 6.02 -9.14 -0.01
C GLY A 9 5.76 -8.50 -1.35
N LEU A 10 5.89 -7.18 -1.40
CA LEU A 10 5.76 -6.44 -2.63
C LEU A 10 6.90 -5.44 -2.70
N LYS A 11 7.61 -5.42 -3.81
CA LYS A 11 8.69 -4.48 -4.03
C LYS A 11 8.11 -3.14 -4.44
N VAL A 12 8.54 -2.09 -3.77
CA VAL A 12 8.03 -0.74 -4.00
C VAL A 12 8.70 -0.13 -5.22
N ARG A 13 7.90 0.47 -6.07
CA ARG A 13 8.36 1.23 -7.22
C ARG A 13 7.98 2.68 -7.05
N GLY A 14 8.92 3.56 -7.40
CA GLY A 14 8.69 4.99 -7.34
C GLY A 14 8.74 5.54 -5.93
N ASP A 15 8.33 6.78 -5.80
CA ASP A 15 8.53 7.56 -4.58
C ASP A 15 7.22 8.12 -4.01
N SER A 16 6.10 7.53 -4.33
CA SER A 16 4.81 8.06 -3.89
C SER A 16 4.59 7.97 -2.38
N MET A 17 5.41 7.19 -1.67
CA MET A 17 5.23 6.99 -0.23
C MET A 17 6.47 7.41 0.58
N ILE A 18 7.31 8.27 0.03
CA ILE A 18 8.56 8.65 0.69
C ILE A 18 8.35 9.31 2.04
N ASN A 19 7.30 10.10 2.20
CA ASN A 19 7.06 10.78 3.47
C ASN A 19 6.52 9.84 4.55
N ALA A 20 6.18 8.63 4.18
CA ALA A 20 5.87 7.58 5.14
C ALA A 20 7.10 6.70 5.42
N GLY A 21 8.26 7.06 4.87
CA GLY A 21 9.48 6.28 5.06
C GLY A 21 9.57 5.05 4.19
N ILE A 22 8.75 4.95 3.15
CA ILE A 22 8.76 3.82 2.23
C ILE A 22 9.40 4.29 0.93
N LEU A 23 10.54 3.71 0.59
CA LEU A 23 11.37 4.16 -0.52
C LEU A 23 11.34 3.16 -1.66
N GLU A 24 11.72 3.62 -2.83
CA GLU A 24 11.84 2.73 -3.98
C GLU A 24 12.80 1.58 -3.66
N ASN A 25 12.45 0.39 -4.09
CA ASN A 25 13.16 -0.87 -3.84
C ASN A 25 12.98 -1.45 -2.45
N ASP A 26 12.31 -0.76 -1.54
CA ASP A 26 11.89 -1.38 -0.29
C ASP A 26 10.95 -2.55 -0.58
N ILE A 27 10.89 -3.48 0.35
CA ILE A 27 9.89 -4.55 0.32
C ILE A 27 8.88 -4.25 1.41
N VAL A 28 7.63 -4.08 1.04
CA VAL A 28 6.57 -3.98 2.05
C VAL A 28 6.04 -5.38 2.31
N ILE A 29 5.87 -5.70 3.58
CA ILE A 29 5.27 -6.97 3.99
C ILE A 29 3.80 -6.68 4.25
N VAL A 30 2.96 -7.44 3.61
CA VAL A 30 1.54 -7.18 3.52
C VAL A 30 0.77 -8.35 4.11
N ARG A 31 -0.13 -8.03 5.04
CA ARG A 31 -1.08 -9.04 5.51
C ARG A 31 -2.24 -9.08 4.54
N SER A 32 -2.50 -10.27 4.01
CA SER A 32 -3.56 -10.47 3.04
C SER A 32 -4.91 -10.32 3.73
N GLN A 33 -5.66 -9.33 3.34
CA GLN A 33 -7.00 -9.07 3.87
C GLN A 33 -7.73 -8.15 2.90
N SER A 34 -9.04 -8.27 2.87
CA SER A 34 -9.85 -7.50 1.91
C SER A 34 -10.38 -6.19 2.47
N THR A 35 -10.15 -5.94 3.76
CA THR A 35 -10.60 -4.71 4.42
C THR A 35 -9.44 -4.05 5.13
N ALA A 36 -9.57 -2.75 5.39
CA ALA A 36 -8.58 -2.00 6.15
C ALA A 36 -9.28 -0.79 6.74
N ASP A 37 -8.61 -0.14 7.69
CA ASP A 37 -9.16 1.04 8.36
C ASP A 37 -8.57 2.31 7.76
N PRO A 38 -9.29 3.42 7.85
CA PRO A 38 -8.73 4.71 7.45
C PRO A 38 -7.42 4.97 8.18
N GLY A 39 -6.43 5.42 7.46
CA GLY A 39 -5.09 5.65 8.00
C GLY A 39 -4.14 4.49 7.80
N ASP A 40 -4.63 3.31 7.50
CA ASP A 40 -3.75 2.18 7.19
C ASP A 40 -3.05 2.40 5.86
N ILE A 41 -1.83 1.89 5.77
CA ILE A 41 -1.14 1.81 4.49
C ILE A 41 -1.52 0.47 3.89
N VAL A 42 -2.01 0.48 2.68
CA VAL A 42 -2.57 -0.71 2.03
C VAL A 42 -1.92 -0.95 0.68
N VAL A 43 -2.04 -2.17 0.21
CA VAL A 43 -1.83 -2.49 -1.20
C VAL A 43 -3.20 -2.63 -1.80
N ALA A 44 -3.46 -1.85 -2.82
CA ALA A 44 -4.74 -1.86 -3.52
C ALA A 44 -4.52 -2.13 -4.99
N LEU A 45 -5.44 -2.86 -5.59
CA LEU A 45 -5.43 -3.11 -7.02
C LEU A 45 -6.38 -2.10 -7.66
N VAL A 46 -5.85 -1.27 -8.51
CA VAL A 46 -6.61 -0.25 -9.24
C VAL A 46 -6.23 -0.37 -10.71
N GLU A 47 -7.21 -0.60 -11.56
CA GLU A 47 -6.97 -0.75 -13.00
C GLU A 47 -5.85 -1.74 -13.29
N ASP A 48 -5.93 -2.90 -12.62
CA ASP A 48 -4.99 -4.01 -12.80
C ASP A 48 -3.57 -3.73 -12.32
N GLU A 49 -3.39 -2.65 -11.57
CA GLU A 49 -2.07 -2.32 -11.03
C GLU A 49 -2.12 -2.30 -9.51
N ALA A 50 -1.15 -2.97 -8.88
CA ALA A 50 -1.03 -2.96 -7.43
C ALA A 50 -0.28 -1.68 -7.01
N THR A 51 -0.85 -0.95 -6.08
CA THR A 51 -0.28 0.30 -5.60
C THR A 51 -0.29 0.34 -4.09
N VAL A 52 0.74 0.96 -3.51
CA VAL A 52 0.88 1.14 -2.05
C VAL A 52 0.47 2.57 -1.74
N LYS A 53 -0.55 2.73 -0.93
CA LYS A 53 -1.09 4.05 -0.60
C LYS A 53 -1.68 4.03 0.79
N ARG A 54 -1.94 5.23 1.32
CA ARG A 54 -2.65 5.36 2.59
C ARG A 54 -4.14 5.42 2.32
N LEU A 55 -4.89 4.56 3.00
CA LEU A 55 -6.34 4.54 2.86
C LEU A 55 -6.96 5.71 3.61
N ARG A 56 -7.85 6.42 2.95
CA ARG A 56 -8.67 7.47 3.55
C ARG A 56 -10.11 7.23 3.18
N ILE A 57 -11.00 7.67 4.04
CA ILE A 57 -12.43 7.65 3.76
C ILE A 57 -12.89 9.10 3.85
N ARG A 58 -13.52 9.58 2.79
CA ARG A 58 -14.00 10.95 2.74
C ARG A 58 -15.36 10.93 2.10
N TRP A 59 -16.36 11.46 2.83
CA TRP A 59 -17.75 11.46 2.33
C TRP A 59 -18.21 10.04 1.97
N LYS A 60 -17.87 9.06 2.84
CA LYS A 60 -18.17 7.64 2.63
C LYS A 60 -17.51 7.06 1.37
N ARG A 61 -16.49 7.71 0.87
CA ARG A 61 -15.78 7.31 -0.34
C ARG A 61 -14.38 6.92 0.00
N LEU A 62 -13.93 5.82 -0.57
CA LEU A 62 -12.55 5.39 -0.43
C LEU A 62 -11.66 6.26 -1.29
N GLU A 63 -10.57 6.73 -0.70
CA GLU A 63 -9.52 7.45 -1.41
C GLU A 63 -8.18 6.82 -1.06
N LEU A 64 -7.29 6.81 -2.01
CA LEU A 64 -5.94 6.28 -1.83
C LEU A 64 -4.96 7.43 -1.96
N HIS A 65 -4.31 7.74 -0.85
CA HIS A 65 -3.44 8.91 -0.76
C HIS A 65 -1.97 8.52 -0.77
N ALA A 66 -1.20 9.19 -1.60
CA ALA A 66 0.25 9.12 -1.53
C ALA A 66 0.73 9.88 -0.31
N GLU A 67 1.91 9.51 0.17
CA GLU A 67 2.63 10.28 1.17
C GLU A 67 3.75 11.03 0.48
N ASN A 68 3.35 11.87 -0.45
CA ASN A 68 4.23 12.69 -1.28
C ASN A 68 3.34 13.74 -1.97
N PRO A 69 3.58 15.03 -1.74
CA PRO A 69 2.71 16.07 -2.30
C PRO A 69 2.75 16.16 -3.84
N ASP A 70 3.72 15.52 -4.47
CA ASP A 70 3.78 15.51 -5.92
C ASP A 70 2.73 14.60 -6.57
N TYR A 71 2.00 13.82 -5.76
CA TYR A 71 1.02 12.87 -6.26
C TYR A 71 -0.37 13.24 -5.77
N ALA A 72 -1.30 13.33 -6.71
CA ALA A 72 -2.69 13.55 -6.35
C ALA A 72 -3.31 12.26 -5.79
N PRO A 73 -4.33 12.37 -4.92
CA PRO A 73 -5.04 11.19 -4.46
C PRO A 73 -5.71 10.45 -5.62
N ILE A 74 -5.77 9.13 -5.47
CA ILE A 74 -6.51 8.28 -6.40
C ILE A 74 -7.90 8.11 -5.81
N ILE A 75 -8.93 8.44 -6.57
CA ILE A 75 -10.32 8.29 -6.14
C ILE A 75 -10.96 7.30 -7.10
N PRO A 76 -10.91 5.99 -6.78
CA PRO A 76 -11.42 4.99 -7.71
C PRO A 76 -12.92 5.10 -7.83
N ALA A 77 -13.43 4.85 -9.03
CA ALA A 77 -14.87 4.70 -9.21
C ALA A 77 -15.34 3.46 -8.45
N PRO A 78 -16.62 3.40 -8.07
CA PRO A 78 -17.15 2.23 -7.38
C PRO A 78 -16.84 0.96 -8.15
N GLY A 79 -16.33 -0.06 -7.45
CA GLY A 79 -15.98 -1.34 -8.06
C GLY A 79 -14.66 -1.37 -8.79
N GLN A 80 -13.91 -0.28 -8.81
CA GLN A 80 -12.64 -0.20 -9.53
C GLN A 80 -11.42 -0.39 -8.63
N CYS A 81 -11.64 -0.68 -7.35
CA CYS A 81 -10.54 -0.84 -6.39
C CYS A 81 -10.77 -2.07 -5.55
N THR A 82 -9.74 -2.88 -5.41
CA THR A 82 -9.76 -4.03 -4.52
C THR A 82 -8.62 -3.88 -3.53
N ILE A 83 -8.91 -3.95 -2.24
CA ILE A 83 -7.88 -3.99 -1.22
C ILE A 83 -7.29 -5.39 -1.20
N LEU A 84 -5.98 -5.48 -1.39
CA LEU A 84 -5.27 -6.76 -1.36
C LEU A 84 -4.73 -7.06 0.04
N GLY A 85 -4.41 -6.03 0.80
CA GLY A 85 -3.91 -6.24 2.14
C GLY A 85 -3.44 -4.96 2.81
N LYS A 86 -3.03 -5.12 4.06
CA LYS A 86 -2.52 -4.05 4.90
C LYS A 86 -1.00 -4.21 5.03
N VAL A 87 -0.28 -3.13 4.82
CA VAL A 87 1.17 -3.12 5.03
C VAL A 87 1.43 -3.15 6.53
N VAL A 88 2.19 -4.13 6.98
CA VAL A 88 2.50 -4.32 8.39
C VAL A 88 3.97 -4.16 8.70
N GLU A 89 4.82 -4.17 7.68
CA GLU A 89 6.26 -4.09 7.89
C GLU A 89 6.92 -3.58 6.61
N VAL A 90 8.06 -2.90 6.76
CA VAL A 90 8.88 -2.48 5.63
C VAL A 90 10.26 -3.06 5.84
N ARG A 91 10.85 -3.63 4.80
CA ARG A 91 12.21 -4.14 4.82
C ARG A 91 13.04 -3.43 3.78
N ARG A 92 14.22 -3.03 4.19
CA ARG A 92 15.17 -2.36 3.31
C ARG A 92 16.52 -3.02 3.47
N PHE A 93 17.12 -3.36 2.34
CA PHE A 93 18.44 -3.95 2.34
C PHE A 93 19.44 -2.83 2.15
N MET A 94 20.36 -2.72 3.09
CA MET A 94 21.28 -1.59 3.13
C MET A 94 22.55 -1.86 2.35
N GLU A 95 22.77 -3.10 1.93
CA GLU A 95 23.98 -3.41 1.22
C GLU A 95 23.68 -4.24 0.00
N GLY A 96 24.53 -4.12 -0.97
CA GLY A 96 24.38 -4.84 -2.19
C GLY A 96 23.34 -4.23 -3.09
N LYS A 97 23.06 -4.93 -4.12
CA LYS A 97 22.18 -4.47 -5.17
C LYS A 97 20.82 -5.06 -5.02
N GLY A 98 20.56 -5.54 -3.91
CA GLY A 98 19.31 -6.06 -3.66
C GLY A 98 19.21 -7.48 -4.10
N TYR A 99 18.33 -7.78 -4.64
CA TYR A 99 17.78 -9.00 -4.76
C TYR A 99 16.84 -8.99 -5.85
#